data_519db50a9cbec1f05d8903f09743f837
#
_entry.id   519db50a9cbec1f05d8903f09743f837
#
_cell.length_a   1.000
_cell.length_b   1.000
_cell.length_c   1.000
_cell.angle_alpha   90.00
_cell.angle_beta   90.00
_cell.angle_gamma   90.00
#
_symmetry.space_group_name_H-M   'P 1'
#
loop_
_entity.id
_entity.type
_entity.pdbx_description
1 polymer ?
#
loop_
_entity_poly.entity_id
_entity_poly.type
_entity_poly.pdbx_seq_one_letter_code
_entity_poly.pdbx_strand_id
1 'polypeptide(L)'
;MRNKTGVRHYFAEGMTTRGYISLLPNMMPSWKRVYVLLGGPGTGKSTLIKITGLEMLDRGYGVDFLRSVREPDSMAGFIMPQIGLVMLDAMKVSPLHWQAPGVVEKFVDFSIFCDELKLEKQRSQIFKIQKLLQELQATLEEELAAELGSLLKNQVSKRQIEKEYLSWSLGNSAGVKVKKEQIGPWPLAKNALRLLQKSVVIPYFLHGLTAEGWLNLAPHFLADFDQIRLEGDETLDALDWVLREAQQLGQVIEIVLHPLNPDEVIGIVFPERHLAIWQGNPENLKDQGLDRSFSEKIKETLISWQTHNSQLKGIYMDAVNFEQLDSYRATVLNQILCDLANKRLNLE
;
A
#
# COMPACT_ATOMS: atom_id res chain seq x y z
N MET A 1 -13.08 -14.08 4.71
CA MET A 1 -12.00 -14.12 3.69
C MET A 1 -12.60 -13.85 2.33
N ARG A 2 -11.96 -13.01 1.53
CA ARG A 2 -12.44 -12.64 0.19
C ARG A 2 -12.50 -13.88 -0.73
N ASN A 3 -13.71 -14.26 -1.16
CA ASN A 3 -13.96 -15.43 -2.01
C ASN A 3 -13.97 -15.13 -3.52
N LYS A 4 -13.64 -13.90 -3.95
CA LYS A 4 -13.65 -13.52 -5.37
C LYS A 4 -12.25 -13.51 -5.97
N THR A 5 -12.14 -14.16 -7.14
CA THR A 5 -11.05 -13.94 -8.10
C THR A 5 -11.12 -12.49 -8.60
N GLY A 6 -10.00 -11.78 -8.59
CA GLY A 6 -9.93 -10.41 -9.08
C GLY A 6 -8.58 -9.78 -8.78
N VAL A 7 -8.26 -8.75 -9.53
CA VAL A 7 -7.05 -7.96 -9.33
C VAL A 7 -7.38 -6.64 -8.66
N ARG A 8 -6.58 -6.26 -7.67
CA ARG A 8 -6.62 -4.93 -7.08
C ARG A 8 -5.22 -4.32 -7.07
N HIS A 9 -5.17 -3.00 -7.11
CA HIS A 9 -3.94 -2.25 -7.00
C HIS A 9 -4.08 -1.20 -5.92
N TYR A 10 -3.10 -1.13 -4.99
CA TYR A 10 -3.03 -0.09 -3.98
C TYR A 10 -1.57 0.13 -3.53
N PHE A 11 -1.35 1.15 -2.72
CA PHE A 11 -0.05 1.43 -2.12
C PHE A 11 -0.06 1.00 -0.66
N ALA A 12 0.91 0.17 -0.27
CA ALA A 12 1.16 -0.18 1.13
C ALA A 12 2.13 0.80 1.80
N GLU A 13 2.66 1.74 1.05
CA GLU A 13 3.59 2.76 1.52
C GLU A 13 3.30 4.09 0.83
N GLY A 14 3.63 5.18 1.49
CA GLY A 14 3.38 6.52 0.96
C GLY A 14 4.34 7.57 1.51
N MET A 15 4.55 8.62 0.70
CA MET A 15 5.21 9.83 1.13
C MET A 15 4.17 10.77 1.73
N THR A 16 4.29 11.08 3.00
CA THR A 16 3.30 11.85 3.77
C THR A 16 3.93 13.08 4.41
N THR A 17 3.12 13.92 5.04
CA THR A 17 3.63 15.05 5.86
C THR A 17 4.43 14.61 7.09
N ARG A 18 4.43 13.31 7.42
CA ARG A 18 5.24 12.71 8.49
C ARG A 18 6.45 11.95 7.97
N GLY A 19 6.79 12.14 6.70
CA GLY A 19 7.82 11.40 6.02
C GLY A 19 7.27 10.15 5.32
N TYR A 20 8.18 9.25 4.97
CA TYR A 20 7.84 7.99 4.32
C TYR A 20 7.26 6.98 5.33
N ILE A 21 6.04 6.53 5.09
CA ILE A 21 5.32 5.62 5.96
C ILE A 21 5.08 4.29 5.26
N SER A 22 5.34 3.18 5.99
CA SER A 22 4.96 1.83 5.57
C SER A 22 3.80 1.31 6.43
N LEU A 23 2.77 0.80 5.76
CA LEU A 23 1.60 0.16 6.37
C LEU A 23 1.74 -1.37 6.41
N LEU A 24 2.80 -1.93 5.79
CA LEU A 24 3.04 -3.36 5.73
C LEU A 24 3.07 -4.06 7.10
N PRO A 25 3.68 -3.49 8.16
CA PRO A 25 3.65 -4.10 9.48
C PRO A 25 2.23 -4.38 10.01
N ASN A 26 1.27 -3.55 9.61
CA ASN A 26 -0.13 -3.69 10.02
C ASN A 26 -0.86 -4.81 9.24
N MET A 27 -0.32 -5.23 8.09
CA MET A 27 -0.86 -6.30 7.25
C MET A 27 -0.27 -7.68 7.59
N MET A 28 0.93 -7.71 8.18
CA MET A 28 1.71 -8.93 8.43
C MET A 28 1.03 -10.02 9.27
N PRO A 29 0.19 -9.73 10.29
CA PRO A 29 -0.36 -10.77 11.16
C PRO A 29 -1.15 -11.88 10.43
N SER A 30 -1.62 -11.61 9.21
CA SER A 30 -2.35 -12.59 8.39
C SER A 30 -1.48 -13.38 7.42
N TRP A 31 -0.17 -13.10 7.35
CA TRP A 31 0.72 -13.70 6.37
C TRP A 31 1.23 -15.06 6.82
N LYS A 32 1.07 -16.08 5.98
CA LYS A 32 1.53 -17.45 6.23
C LYS A 32 2.83 -17.77 5.53
N ARG A 33 3.05 -17.17 4.36
CA ARG A 33 4.24 -17.34 3.54
C ARG A 33 4.62 -16.02 2.88
N VAL A 34 5.85 -15.58 3.08
CA VAL A 34 6.41 -14.36 2.50
C VAL A 34 7.63 -14.69 1.67
N TYR A 35 7.60 -14.38 0.38
CA TYR A 35 8.78 -14.41 -0.49
C TYR A 35 9.41 -13.03 -0.51
N VAL A 36 10.60 -12.90 0.04
CA VAL A 36 11.35 -11.65 0.15
C VAL A 36 12.42 -11.63 -0.94
N LEU A 37 12.23 -10.75 -1.94
CA LEU A 37 13.16 -10.66 -3.08
C LEU A 37 14.30 -9.70 -2.74
N LEU A 38 15.51 -10.20 -2.68
CA LEU A 38 16.75 -9.46 -2.45
C LEU A 38 17.43 -9.14 -3.78
N GLY A 39 18.30 -8.15 -3.79
CA GLY A 39 19.10 -7.74 -4.96
C GLY A 39 18.95 -6.26 -5.28
N GLY A 40 19.85 -5.72 -6.07
CA GLY A 40 19.89 -4.32 -6.47
C GLY A 40 18.68 -3.88 -7.32
N PRO A 41 18.50 -2.57 -7.56
CA PRO A 41 17.49 -2.08 -8.48
C PRO A 41 17.78 -2.59 -9.90
N GLY A 42 16.75 -2.87 -10.71
CA GLY A 42 16.92 -3.37 -12.07
C GLY A 42 17.25 -4.86 -12.22
N THR A 43 17.44 -5.62 -11.12
CA THR A 43 17.74 -7.06 -11.16
C THR A 43 16.52 -7.94 -11.49
N GLY A 44 15.40 -7.38 -11.92
CA GLY A 44 14.24 -8.15 -12.40
C GLY A 44 13.25 -8.63 -11.35
N LYS A 45 13.37 -8.19 -10.08
CA LYS A 45 12.43 -8.54 -8.99
C LYS A 45 10.98 -8.17 -9.30
N SER A 46 10.74 -6.94 -9.77
CA SER A 46 9.39 -6.47 -10.15
C SER A 46 8.79 -7.29 -11.29
N THR A 47 9.61 -7.80 -12.21
CA THR A 47 9.18 -8.71 -13.28
C THR A 47 8.69 -10.04 -12.71
N LEU A 48 9.44 -10.64 -11.76
CA LEU A 48 8.98 -11.88 -11.10
C LEU A 48 7.67 -11.64 -10.34
N ILE A 49 7.55 -10.55 -9.58
CA ILE A 49 6.31 -10.18 -8.88
C ILE A 49 5.14 -10.14 -9.86
N LYS A 50 5.30 -9.45 -10.99
CA LYS A 50 4.25 -9.29 -11.99
C LYS A 50 3.88 -10.63 -12.65
N ILE A 51 4.86 -11.40 -13.11
CA ILE A 51 4.62 -12.69 -13.77
C ILE A 51 3.94 -13.66 -12.80
N THR A 52 4.44 -13.78 -11.56
CA THR A 52 3.86 -14.67 -10.56
C THR A 52 2.43 -14.26 -10.21
N GLY A 53 2.18 -12.96 -10.00
CA GLY A 53 0.83 -12.48 -9.70
C GLY A 53 -0.15 -12.74 -10.83
N LEU A 54 0.24 -12.54 -12.10
CA LEU A 54 -0.59 -12.85 -13.27
C LEU A 54 -0.87 -14.35 -13.38
N GLU A 55 0.13 -15.21 -13.20
CA GLU A 55 -0.04 -16.66 -13.18
C GLU A 55 -1.03 -17.12 -12.08
N MET A 56 -1.01 -16.45 -10.92
CA MET A 56 -1.97 -16.77 -9.86
C MET A 56 -3.39 -16.31 -10.21
N LEU A 57 -3.55 -15.18 -10.90
CA LEU A 57 -4.85 -14.72 -11.42
C LEU A 57 -5.42 -15.71 -12.45
N ASP A 58 -4.59 -16.19 -13.39
CA ASP A 58 -4.99 -17.18 -14.39
C ASP A 58 -5.44 -18.51 -13.76
N ARG A 59 -4.92 -18.83 -12.58
CA ARG A 59 -5.32 -19.99 -11.76
C ARG A 59 -6.55 -19.73 -10.88
N GLY A 60 -7.14 -18.55 -10.97
CA GLY A 60 -8.37 -18.23 -10.25
C GLY A 60 -8.17 -17.67 -8.83
N TYR A 61 -6.96 -17.30 -8.43
CA TYR A 61 -6.73 -16.61 -7.16
C TYR A 61 -6.97 -15.10 -7.29
N GLY A 62 -7.42 -14.46 -6.22
CA GLY A 62 -7.40 -13.01 -6.12
C GLY A 62 -6.01 -12.51 -5.77
N VAL A 63 -5.54 -11.48 -6.45
CA VAL A 63 -4.22 -10.90 -6.26
C VAL A 63 -4.33 -9.40 -6.03
N ASP A 64 -3.77 -8.94 -4.94
CA ASP A 64 -3.66 -7.54 -4.59
C ASP A 64 -2.23 -7.10 -4.87
N PHE A 65 -2.00 -6.34 -5.95
CA PHE A 65 -0.70 -5.80 -6.31
C PHE A 65 -0.39 -4.55 -5.49
N LEU A 66 0.77 -4.54 -4.87
CA LEU A 66 1.34 -3.38 -4.19
C LEU A 66 2.12 -2.55 -5.20
N ARG A 67 1.62 -1.34 -5.49
CA ARG A 67 2.29 -0.40 -6.38
C ARG A 67 3.40 0.33 -5.63
N SER A 68 4.43 0.75 -6.35
CA SER A 68 5.47 1.61 -5.78
C SER A 68 5.16 3.07 -6.08
N VAL A 69 5.08 3.93 -5.06
CA VAL A 69 4.96 5.39 -5.26
C VAL A 69 6.20 5.99 -5.90
N ARG A 70 7.38 5.43 -5.59
CA ARG A 70 8.66 5.92 -6.12
C ARG A 70 8.86 5.55 -7.60
N GLU A 71 8.26 4.47 -8.03
CA GLU A 71 8.34 3.91 -9.39
C GLU A 71 6.97 3.43 -9.83
N PRO A 72 6.11 4.31 -10.37
CA PRO A 72 4.71 4.01 -10.67
C PRO A 72 4.48 2.79 -11.56
N ASP A 73 5.39 2.53 -12.50
CA ASP A 73 5.32 1.37 -13.41
C ASP A 73 5.81 0.07 -12.79
N SER A 74 6.28 0.12 -11.55
CA SER A 74 6.90 -1.00 -10.87
C SER A 74 6.04 -1.51 -9.72
N MET A 75 6.10 -2.82 -9.50
CA MET A 75 5.46 -3.47 -8.36
C MET A 75 6.43 -3.53 -7.18
N ALA A 76 5.96 -3.16 -6.00
CA ALA A 76 6.67 -3.38 -4.74
C ALA A 76 6.40 -4.79 -4.19
N GLY A 77 5.28 -5.39 -4.57
CA GLY A 77 4.90 -6.73 -4.15
C GLY A 77 3.51 -7.12 -4.63
N PHE A 78 3.05 -8.27 -4.15
CA PHE A 78 1.64 -8.65 -4.19
C PHE A 78 1.25 -9.44 -2.94
N ILE A 79 -0.03 -9.45 -2.63
CA ILE A 79 -0.65 -10.21 -1.56
C ILE A 79 -1.75 -11.09 -2.16
N MET A 80 -1.83 -12.34 -1.72
CA MET A 80 -2.95 -13.26 -1.98
C MET A 80 -3.69 -13.49 -0.67
N PRO A 81 -4.72 -12.69 -0.35
CA PRO A 81 -5.35 -12.70 0.98
C PRO A 81 -5.99 -14.04 1.35
N GLN A 82 -6.52 -14.79 0.35
CA GLN A 82 -7.22 -16.07 0.57
C GLN A 82 -6.32 -17.13 1.20
N ILE A 83 -5.02 -17.08 0.91
CA ILE A 83 -4.06 -18.09 1.35
C ILE A 83 -2.95 -17.54 2.24
N GLY A 84 -2.91 -16.22 2.44
CA GLY A 84 -1.88 -15.56 3.23
C GLY A 84 -0.48 -15.64 2.60
N LEU A 85 -0.40 -15.71 1.26
CA LEU A 85 0.88 -15.66 0.54
C LEU A 85 1.19 -14.23 0.12
N VAL A 86 2.44 -13.84 0.31
CA VAL A 86 2.94 -12.49 -0.02
C VAL A 86 4.28 -12.60 -0.73
N MET A 87 4.51 -11.72 -1.71
CA MET A 87 5.82 -11.52 -2.33
C MET A 87 6.17 -10.04 -2.29
N LEU A 88 7.37 -9.70 -1.81
CA LEU A 88 7.83 -8.33 -1.61
C LEU A 88 9.22 -8.10 -2.21
N ASP A 89 9.41 -6.95 -2.84
CA ASP A 89 10.74 -6.42 -3.18
C ASP A 89 11.33 -5.72 -1.95
N ALA A 90 12.35 -6.30 -1.33
CA ALA A 90 12.97 -5.79 -0.11
C ALA A 90 13.57 -4.38 -0.27
N MET A 91 13.88 -3.94 -1.51
CA MET A 91 14.39 -2.59 -1.78
C MET A 91 13.29 -1.52 -1.88
N LYS A 92 12.04 -1.94 -2.04
CA LYS A 92 10.89 -1.04 -2.24
C LYS A 92 9.98 -0.98 -1.04
N VAL A 93 10.21 -1.82 -0.06
CA VAL A 93 9.47 -1.83 1.19
C VAL A 93 10.36 -1.38 2.33
N SER A 94 9.79 -0.69 3.30
CA SER A 94 10.51 -0.31 4.52
C SER A 94 11.01 -1.55 5.26
N PRO A 95 12.10 -1.44 6.02
CA PRO A 95 12.61 -2.55 6.81
C PRO A 95 11.52 -3.18 7.67
N LEU A 96 11.32 -4.48 7.52
CA LEU A 96 10.37 -5.27 8.28
C LEU A 96 11.11 -6.13 9.29
N HIS A 97 10.51 -6.34 10.44
CA HIS A 97 10.98 -7.36 11.39
C HIS A 97 10.42 -8.71 10.97
N TRP A 98 11.30 -9.59 10.53
CA TRP A 98 10.93 -10.94 10.11
C TRP A 98 10.58 -11.79 11.33
N GLN A 99 9.52 -12.59 11.25
CA GLN A 99 8.98 -13.35 12.36
C GLN A 99 9.65 -14.71 12.52
N ALA A 100 9.80 -15.44 11.42
CA ALA A 100 10.31 -16.80 11.40
C ALA A 100 11.01 -17.12 10.07
N PRO A 101 12.23 -16.59 9.82
CA PRO A 101 12.98 -16.84 8.61
C PRO A 101 13.15 -18.34 8.31
N GLY A 102 12.85 -18.74 7.07
CA GLY A 102 12.83 -20.14 6.64
C GLY A 102 11.50 -20.85 6.87
N VAL A 103 10.69 -20.41 7.83
CA VAL A 103 9.35 -20.95 8.10
C VAL A 103 8.27 -20.10 7.43
N VAL A 104 8.18 -18.83 7.78
CA VAL A 104 7.25 -17.86 7.18
C VAL A 104 7.91 -17.17 6.01
N GLU A 105 9.08 -16.58 6.21
CA GLU A 105 9.81 -15.85 5.18
C GLU A 105 10.78 -16.76 4.43
N LYS A 106 10.73 -16.69 3.11
CA LYS A 106 11.71 -17.24 2.17
C LYS A 106 12.43 -16.10 1.47
N PHE A 107 13.74 -16.05 1.61
CA PHE A 107 14.56 -15.08 0.91
C PHE A 107 14.98 -15.63 -0.45
N VAL A 108 14.73 -14.84 -1.49
CA VAL A 108 15.06 -15.12 -2.88
C VAL A 108 16.05 -14.07 -3.35
N ASP A 109 17.31 -14.47 -3.48
CA ASP A 109 18.41 -13.55 -3.76
C ASP A 109 18.71 -13.46 -5.27
N PHE A 110 18.49 -12.29 -5.82
CA PHE A 110 18.77 -11.96 -7.23
C PHE A 110 20.18 -11.40 -7.41
N SER A 111 20.89 -11.08 -6.33
CA SER A 111 22.25 -10.55 -6.43
C SER A 111 23.25 -11.59 -6.94
N ILE A 112 22.96 -12.87 -6.76
CA ILE A 112 23.80 -13.99 -7.22
C ILE A 112 23.93 -14.05 -8.75
N PHE A 113 23.06 -13.36 -9.49
CA PHE A 113 23.12 -13.26 -10.96
C PHE A 113 23.84 -12.01 -11.45
N CYS A 114 24.37 -11.19 -10.54
CA CYS A 114 25.14 -10.01 -10.87
C CYS A 114 26.64 -10.34 -10.97
N ASP A 115 27.30 -9.80 -11.96
CA ASP A 115 28.75 -9.82 -12.09
C ASP A 115 29.38 -8.90 -11.03
N GLU A 116 29.94 -9.50 -9.99
CA GLU A 116 30.54 -8.78 -8.86
C GLU A 116 31.70 -7.87 -9.31
N LEU A 117 32.49 -8.29 -10.30
CA LEU A 117 33.61 -7.50 -10.79
C LEU A 117 33.13 -6.24 -11.51
N LYS A 118 32.03 -6.33 -12.25
CA LYS A 118 31.42 -5.15 -12.88
C LYS A 118 30.89 -4.19 -11.84
N LEU A 119 30.19 -4.68 -10.81
CA LEU A 119 29.66 -3.85 -9.72
C LEU A 119 30.79 -3.22 -8.90
N GLU A 120 31.85 -3.96 -8.60
CA GLU A 120 32.97 -3.43 -7.84
C GLU A 120 33.70 -2.29 -8.59
N LYS A 121 33.83 -2.36 -9.93
CA LYS A 121 34.35 -1.25 -10.74
C LYS A 121 33.48 0.01 -10.62
N GLN A 122 32.18 -0.13 -10.37
CA GLN A 122 31.23 0.96 -10.23
C GLN A 122 30.95 1.33 -8.77
N ARG A 123 31.63 0.70 -7.82
CA ARG A 123 31.37 0.82 -6.36
C ARG A 123 31.25 2.27 -5.90
N SER A 124 32.21 3.11 -6.25
CA SER A 124 32.21 4.52 -5.85
C SER A 124 30.98 5.28 -6.37
N GLN A 125 30.59 4.99 -7.62
CA GLN A 125 29.42 5.62 -8.24
C GLN A 125 28.11 5.12 -7.61
N ILE A 126 28.01 3.82 -7.34
CA ILE A 126 26.86 3.21 -6.65
C ILE A 126 26.64 3.89 -5.29
N PHE A 127 27.66 3.97 -4.45
CA PHE A 127 27.54 4.59 -3.13
C PHE A 127 27.22 6.10 -3.21
N LYS A 128 27.82 6.81 -4.18
CA LYS A 128 27.50 8.23 -4.41
C LYS A 128 26.04 8.43 -4.76
N ILE A 129 25.49 7.62 -5.68
CA ILE A 129 24.09 7.71 -6.08
C ILE A 129 23.17 7.32 -4.91
N GLN A 130 23.47 6.24 -4.19
CA GLN A 130 22.68 5.83 -3.03
C GLN A 130 22.61 6.91 -1.95
N LYS A 131 23.74 7.55 -1.64
CA LYS A 131 23.78 8.67 -0.71
C LYS A 131 22.92 9.83 -1.19
N LEU A 132 23.02 10.21 -2.46
CA LEU A 132 22.22 11.28 -3.05
C LEU A 132 20.71 10.95 -3.02
N LEU A 133 20.33 9.70 -3.29
CA LEU A 133 18.92 9.27 -3.20
C LEU A 133 18.37 9.39 -1.77
N GLN A 134 19.18 9.10 -0.75
CA GLN A 134 18.82 9.29 0.66
C GLN A 134 18.66 10.78 1.01
N GLU A 135 19.58 11.63 0.55
CA GLU A 135 19.53 13.09 0.74
C GLU A 135 18.28 13.69 0.06
N LEU A 136 17.99 13.29 -1.19
CA LEU A 136 16.79 13.73 -1.91
C LEU A 136 15.51 13.28 -1.22
N GLN A 137 15.49 12.07 -0.65
CA GLN A 137 14.34 11.60 0.11
C GLN A 137 14.11 12.46 1.37
N ALA A 138 15.16 12.73 2.15
CA ALA A 138 15.07 13.58 3.33
C ALA A 138 14.61 15.00 2.97
N THR A 139 15.14 15.58 1.90
CA THR A 139 14.72 16.90 1.39
C THR A 139 13.23 16.89 1.01
N LEU A 140 12.76 15.85 0.32
CA LEU A 140 11.36 15.72 -0.06
C LEU A 140 10.44 15.65 1.16
N GLU A 141 10.83 14.91 2.20
CA GLU A 141 10.10 14.81 3.46
C GLU A 141 9.98 16.17 4.16
N GLU A 142 11.08 16.92 4.23
CA GLU A 142 11.10 18.28 4.80
C GLU A 142 10.24 19.26 4.01
N GLU A 143 10.32 19.23 2.69
CA GLU A 143 9.55 20.11 1.80
C GLU A 143 8.05 19.84 1.87
N LEU A 144 7.64 18.58 1.86
CA LEU A 144 6.25 18.19 2.05
C LEU A 144 5.73 18.61 3.43
N ALA A 145 6.50 18.39 4.49
CA ALA A 145 6.12 18.81 5.84
C ALA A 145 5.96 20.34 5.94
N ALA A 146 6.83 21.10 5.31
CA ALA A 146 6.78 22.57 5.32
C ALA A 146 5.59 23.11 4.52
N GLU A 147 5.37 22.59 3.30
CA GLU A 147 4.32 23.06 2.40
C GLU A 147 2.93 22.67 2.89
N LEU A 148 2.77 21.47 3.42
CA LEU A 148 1.47 20.91 3.81
C LEU A 148 1.16 21.07 5.29
N GLY A 149 2.15 21.23 6.15
CA GLY A 149 1.96 21.44 7.58
C GLY A 149 1.17 22.70 7.92
N SER A 150 1.20 23.72 7.05
CA SER A 150 0.39 24.93 7.15
C SER A 150 -1.07 24.72 6.74
N LEU A 151 -1.34 23.76 5.87
CA LEU A 151 -2.65 23.49 5.28
C LEU A 151 -3.54 22.64 6.17
N LEU A 152 -2.96 21.67 6.87
CA LEU A 152 -3.68 20.78 7.80
C LEU A 152 -4.22 21.53 9.03
N LYS A 153 -3.67 22.71 9.34
CA LYS A 153 -4.15 23.54 10.46
C LYS A 153 -5.46 24.29 10.19
N ASN A 154 -5.90 24.38 8.94
CA ASN A 154 -7.00 25.27 8.54
C ASN A 154 -8.31 24.55 8.14
N GLN A 155 -8.39 23.21 8.22
CA GLN A 155 -9.60 22.47 7.82
C GLN A 155 -10.37 21.92 9.03
N VAL A 156 -11.08 22.80 9.74
CA VAL A 156 -12.10 22.37 10.70
C VAL A 156 -13.33 23.25 10.55
N SER A 157 -14.40 22.74 9.96
CA SER A 157 -15.74 23.30 10.12
C SER A 157 -16.82 22.21 9.95
N LYS A 158 -17.98 22.42 10.55
CA LYS A 158 -18.98 21.40 10.95
C LYS A 158 -20.23 21.40 10.08
N ARG A 159 -20.74 20.22 9.68
CA ARG A 159 -22.15 20.03 9.24
C ARG A 159 -22.67 18.60 9.56
N GLN A 160 -24.01 18.49 9.67
CA GLN A 160 -24.72 17.27 10.15
C GLN A 160 -25.07 16.30 9.01
N ILE A 161 -24.79 15.01 9.19
CA ILE A 161 -25.09 13.92 8.25
C ILE A 161 -26.29 13.12 8.76
N GLU A 162 -27.19 12.73 7.87
CA GLU A 162 -28.34 11.87 8.18
C GLU A 162 -27.88 10.46 8.56
N LYS A 163 -27.91 10.17 9.87
CA LYS A 163 -27.45 8.90 10.47
C LYS A 163 -28.33 7.70 10.09
N GLU A 164 -29.56 7.92 9.64
CA GLU A 164 -30.50 6.85 9.28
C GLU A 164 -30.07 6.04 8.05
N TYR A 165 -29.44 6.69 7.07
CA TYR A 165 -29.00 6.02 5.83
C TYR A 165 -27.83 5.06 6.06
N LEU A 166 -26.90 5.43 6.93
CA LEU A 166 -25.74 4.59 7.29
C LEU A 166 -26.16 3.37 8.12
N SER A 167 -27.15 3.52 9.01
CA SER A 167 -27.68 2.40 9.80
C SER A 167 -28.37 1.35 8.94
N TRP A 168 -29.01 1.75 7.84
CA TRP A 168 -29.67 0.84 6.90
C TRP A 168 -28.65 0.02 6.08
N SER A 169 -27.59 0.65 5.60
CA SER A 169 -26.57 -0.03 4.78
C SER A 169 -25.69 -1.01 5.56
N LEU A 170 -25.50 -0.78 6.87
CA LEU A 170 -24.72 -1.66 7.75
C LEU A 170 -25.56 -2.75 8.45
N GLY A 171 -26.86 -2.57 8.55
CA GLY A 171 -27.68 -3.34 9.46
C GLY A 171 -28.99 -3.91 8.96
N ASN A 172 -29.02 -4.81 7.98
CA ASN A 172 -30.17 -5.75 7.89
C ASN A 172 -29.97 -7.02 8.74
N SER A 173 -29.17 -6.94 9.79
CA SER A 173 -28.96 -8.03 10.74
C SER A 173 -29.00 -7.47 12.15
N ALA A 174 -30.17 -7.61 12.78
CA ALA A 174 -30.45 -7.38 14.21
C ALA A 174 -30.33 -5.93 14.73
N GLY A 175 -31.48 -5.36 15.04
CA GLY A 175 -31.78 -4.09 15.69
C GLY A 175 -30.79 -3.54 16.71
N VAL A 176 -29.84 -2.74 16.24
CA VAL A 176 -28.95 -1.96 17.11
C VAL A 176 -29.56 -0.57 17.32
N LYS A 177 -30.02 -0.32 18.52
CA LYS A 177 -30.45 1.04 18.97
C LYS A 177 -29.20 1.86 19.29
N VAL A 178 -28.89 2.86 18.46
CA VAL A 178 -27.78 3.80 18.69
C VAL A 178 -28.17 4.77 19.83
N LYS A 179 -27.43 4.73 20.95
CA LYS A 179 -27.50 5.76 21.99
C LYS A 179 -26.63 6.97 21.60
N LYS A 180 -27.20 8.16 21.67
CA LYS A 180 -26.51 9.44 21.51
C LYS A 180 -25.54 9.64 22.67
N GLU A 181 -24.25 9.50 22.47
CA GLU A 181 -23.22 10.02 23.38
C GLU A 181 -22.35 11.04 22.65
N GLN A 182 -21.99 12.10 23.35
CA GLN A 182 -21.25 13.25 22.85
C GLN A 182 -19.86 12.84 22.38
N ILE A 183 -19.53 13.13 21.12
CA ILE A 183 -18.25 12.81 20.50
C ILE A 183 -17.36 14.05 20.62
N GLY A 184 -16.30 13.98 21.42
CA GLY A 184 -15.25 14.99 21.50
C GLY A 184 -14.19 14.80 20.41
N PRO A 185 -13.37 15.84 20.12
CA PRO A 185 -12.33 15.77 19.08
C PRO A 185 -11.25 14.75 19.46
N TRP A 186 -10.85 13.89 18.51
CA TRP A 186 -9.98 12.75 18.77
C TRP A 186 -8.64 12.78 18.00
N PRO A 187 -7.52 12.35 18.64
CA PRO A 187 -6.25 12.15 17.95
C PRO A 187 -6.20 10.76 17.30
N LEU A 188 -6.43 10.73 15.99
CA LEU A 188 -6.55 9.50 15.19
C LEU A 188 -5.29 8.60 15.16
N ALA A 189 -4.08 9.17 15.22
CA ALA A 189 -2.84 8.39 15.08
C ALA A 189 -2.61 7.32 16.14
N LYS A 190 -2.86 7.62 17.40
CA LYS A 190 -2.71 6.64 18.48
C LYS A 190 -3.86 5.64 18.54
N ASN A 191 -4.99 5.99 17.99
CA ASN A 191 -6.23 5.22 18.11
C ASN A 191 -6.49 4.34 16.90
N ALA A 192 -6.13 4.72 15.67
CA ALA A 192 -6.11 3.79 14.54
C ALA A 192 -5.23 2.58 14.84
N LEU A 193 -4.02 2.80 15.37
CA LEU A 193 -3.13 1.72 15.84
C LEU A 193 -3.71 0.90 17.02
N ARG A 194 -4.50 1.52 17.91
CA ARG A 194 -5.13 0.85 19.07
C ARG A 194 -6.37 0.05 18.66
N LEU A 195 -7.06 0.46 17.60
CA LEU A 195 -8.19 -0.22 17.01
C LEU A 195 -7.75 -1.49 16.27
N LEU A 196 -6.54 -1.50 15.68
CA LEU A 196 -5.93 -2.68 15.06
C LEU A 196 -5.74 -3.87 16.01
N GLN A 197 -5.86 -3.68 17.33
CA GLN A 197 -5.69 -4.75 18.32
C GLN A 197 -6.92 -5.66 18.54
N LYS A 198 -8.10 -5.29 18.06
CA LYS A 198 -9.36 -6.05 18.31
C LYS A 198 -10.08 -6.58 17.07
N SER A 199 -9.75 -6.08 15.88
CA SER A 199 -10.39 -6.46 14.61
C SER A 199 -9.34 -6.53 13.52
N VAL A 200 -9.56 -7.30 12.47
CA VAL A 200 -8.68 -7.29 11.30
C VAL A 200 -8.98 -6.04 10.49
N VAL A 201 -8.19 -4.99 10.70
CA VAL A 201 -8.25 -3.73 9.93
C VAL A 201 -7.00 -3.64 9.06
N ILE A 202 -7.20 -3.50 7.75
CA ILE A 202 -6.11 -3.46 6.77
C ILE A 202 -6.01 -2.05 6.19
N PRO A 203 -4.98 -1.27 6.55
CA PRO A 203 -4.78 0.08 6.02
C PRO A 203 -4.01 0.06 4.70
N TYR A 204 -4.38 0.95 3.76
CA TYR A 204 -3.62 1.23 2.53
C TYR A 204 -3.92 2.63 1.98
N PHE A 205 -3.18 3.04 0.94
CA PHE A 205 -3.43 4.25 0.19
C PHE A 205 -3.92 3.90 -1.23
N LEU A 206 -4.85 4.69 -1.77
CA LEU A 206 -5.27 4.60 -3.18
C LEU A 206 -4.72 5.76 -4.03
N HIS A 207 -4.15 6.76 -3.39
CA HIS A 207 -3.50 7.88 -4.04
C HIS A 207 -2.02 7.91 -3.64
N GLY A 208 -1.15 8.17 -4.59
CA GLY A 208 0.30 8.29 -4.33
C GLY A 208 0.90 9.46 -5.10
N LEU A 209 1.79 10.19 -4.45
CA LEU A 209 2.54 11.26 -5.08
C LEU A 209 3.73 10.68 -5.86
N THR A 210 3.81 10.99 -7.14
CA THR A 210 4.87 10.56 -8.06
C THR A 210 5.54 11.77 -8.70
N ALA A 211 6.64 11.56 -9.41
CA ALA A 211 7.30 12.63 -10.19
C ALA A 211 6.41 13.22 -11.29
N GLU A 212 5.40 12.48 -11.75
CA GLU A 212 4.44 12.88 -12.78
C GLU A 212 3.17 13.52 -12.19
N GLY A 213 3.07 13.57 -10.86
CA GLY A 213 1.92 14.06 -10.12
C GLY A 213 1.20 12.96 -9.34
N TRP A 214 -0.08 13.17 -9.06
CA TRP A 214 -0.89 12.21 -8.33
C TRP A 214 -1.27 11.00 -9.18
N LEU A 215 -0.88 9.80 -8.74
CA LEU A 215 -1.40 8.55 -9.27
C LEU A 215 -2.63 8.13 -8.44
N ASN A 216 -3.79 8.08 -9.10
CA ASN A 216 -5.07 7.69 -8.50
C ASN A 216 -5.44 6.26 -8.90
N LEU A 217 -5.48 5.35 -7.94
CA LEU A 217 -5.87 3.94 -8.13
C LEU A 217 -7.33 3.67 -7.74
N ALA A 218 -8.05 4.66 -7.16
CA ALA A 218 -9.41 4.50 -6.68
C ALA A 218 -10.41 4.06 -7.78
N PRO A 219 -10.38 4.59 -9.03
CA PRO A 219 -11.33 4.17 -10.06
C PRO A 219 -11.30 2.68 -10.35
N HIS A 220 -10.09 2.11 -10.48
CA HIS A 220 -9.94 0.67 -10.73
C HIS A 220 -10.21 -0.18 -9.49
N PHE A 221 -9.81 0.31 -8.32
CA PHE A 221 -9.99 -0.41 -7.08
C PHE A 221 -11.48 -0.55 -6.71
N LEU A 222 -12.27 0.50 -6.92
CA LEU A 222 -13.67 0.60 -6.52
C LEU A 222 -14.66 0.15 -7.58
N ALA A 223 -14.20 -0.24 -8.78
CA ALA A 223 -15.07 -0.60 -9.92
C ALA A 223 -16.08 -1.71 -9.59
N ASP A 224 -15.73 -2.64 -8.70
CA ASP A 224 -16.57 -3.77 -8.29
C ASP A 224 -17.32 -3.55 -6.96
N PHE A 225 -17.30 -2.32 -6.42
CA PHE A 225 -17.92 -2.00 -5.13
C PHE A 225 -19.14 -1.10 -5.30
N ASP A 226 -20.19 -1.40 -4.54
CA ASP A 226 -21.23 -0.42 -4.28
C ASP A 226 -20.66 0.71 -3.44
N GLN A 227 -20.90 1.98 -3.85
CA GLN A 227 -20.27 3.13 -3.24
C GLN A 227 -21.30 4.00 -2.52
N ILE A 228 -21.01 4.33 -1.26
CA ILE A 228 -21.71 5.38 -0.51
C ILE A 228 -20.76 6.55 -0.39
N ARG A 229 -21.15 7.71 -0.93
CA ARG A 229 -20.37 8.94 -0.88
C ARG A 229 -20.93 9.83 0.23
N LEU A 230 -20.08 10.23 1.15
CA LEU A 230 -20.40 11.14 2.22
C LEU A 230 -19.98 12.56 1.81
N GLU A 231 -20.90 13.51 1.89
CA GLU A 231 -20.65 14.90 1.53
C GLU A 231 -20.87 15.81 2.75
N GLY A 232 -20.10 16.88 2.84
CA GLY A 232 -20.18 17.87 3.91
C GLY A 232 -19.06 17.78 4.96
N ASP A 233 -19.12 18.65 5.94
CA ASP A 233 -18.00 18.89 6.86
C ASP A 233 -17.88 17.83 7.98
N GLU A 234 -18.92 17.03 8.23
CA GLU A 234 -18.94 15.95 9.26
C GLU A 234 -18.59 14.57 8.70
N THR A 235 -18.08 14.49 7.46
CA THR A 235 -17.79 13.20 6.79
C THR A 235 -16.75 12.37 7.55
N LEU A 236 -15.76 13.01 8.15
CA LEU A 236 -14.71 12.33 8.94
C LEU A 236 -15.29 11.72 10.22
N ASP A 237 -16.18 12.45 10.91
CA ASP A 237 -16.85 11.95 12.12
C ASP A 237 -17.77 10.76 11.78
N ALA A 238 -18.43 10.80 10.60
CA ALA A 238 -19.25 9.70 10.13
C ALA A 238 -18.42 8.46 9.78
N LEU A 239 -17.26 8.61 9.10
CA LEU A 239 -16.35 7.51 8.82
C LEU A 239 -15.80 6.90 10.11
N ASP A 240 -15.41 7.72 11.09
CA ASP A 240 -14.93 7.24 12.38
C ASP A 240 -16.04 6.46 13.14
N TRP A 241 -17.27 6.95 13.10
CA TRP A 241 -18.41 6.23 13.66
C TRP A 241 -18.64 4.88 12.96
N VAL A 242 -18.67 4.84 11.63
CA VAL A 242 -18.81 3.61 10.84
C VAL A 242 -17.71 2.60 11.17
N LEU A 243 -16.47 3.06 11.28
CA LEU A 243 -15.34 2.21 11.62
C LEU A 243 -15.50 1.56 12.99
N ARG A 244 -15.94 2.32 14.00
CA ARG A 244 -16.18 1.81 15.35
C ARG A 244 -17.29 0.76 15.39
N GLU A 245 -18.42 1.04 14.72
CA GLU A 245 -19.54 0.09 14.65
C GLU A 245 -19.15 -1.20 13.94
N ALA A 246 -18.42 -1.10 12.82
CA ALA A 246 -17.96 -2.25 12.07
C ALA A 246 -16.99 -3.14 12.88
N GLN A 247 -16.15 -2.52 13.71
CA GLN A 247 -15.25 -3.26 14.61
C GLN A 247 -16.01 -4.05 15.67
N GLN A 248 -17.09 -3.50 16.21
CA GLN A 248 -17.95 -4.21 17.18
C GLN A 248 -18.60 -5.44 16.55
N LEU A 249 -18.85 -5.41 15.24
CA LEU A 249 -19.45 -6.51 14.49
C LEU A 249 -18.45 -7.60 14.10
N GLY A 250 -17.14 -7.46 14.42
CA GLY A 250 -16.10 -8.45 14.13
C GLY A 250 -15.83 -8.68 12.65
N GLN A 251 -16.13 -7.70 11.79
CA GLN A 251 -15.93 -7.80 10.35
C GLN A 251 -14.47 -7.50 9.95
N VAL A 252 -14.04 -8.07 8.83
CA VAL A 252 -12.82 -7.64 8.16
C VAL A 252 -13.07 -6.27 7.53
N ILE A 253 -12.28 -5.29 7.89
CA ILE A 253 -12.40 -3.90 7.47
C ILE A 253 -11.12 -3.50 6.77
N GLU A 254 -11.25 -2.88 5.63
CA GLU A 254 -10.14 -2.20 4.97
C GLU A 254 -10.34 -0.69 5.09
N ILE A 255 -9.29 0.05 5.42
CA ILE A 255 -9.34 1.51 5.54
C ILE A 255 -8.41 2.17 4.54
N VAL A 256 -8.91 3.21 3.91
CA VAL A 256 -8.12 4.03 3.00
C VAL A 256 -7.71 5.29 3.71
N LEU A 257 -6.40 5.49 3.78
CA LEU A 257 -5.82 6.65 4.45
C LEU A 257 -5.59 7.79 3.46
N HIS A 258 -5.70 9.02 3.96
CA HIS A 258 -5.36 10.19 3.17
C HIS A 258 -3.85 10.20 2.88
N PRO A 259 -3.41 10.33 1.60
CA PRO A 259 -2.02 10.11 1.21
C PRO A 259 -1.03 11.12 1.80
N LEU A 260 -1.51 12.29 2.23
CA LEU A 260 -0.67 13.31 2.88
C LEU A 260 -0.83 13.31 4.39
N ASN A 261 -2.02 12.93 4.90
CA ASN A 261 -2.31 12.88 6.33
C ASN A 261 -2.70 11.44 6.74
N PRO A 262 -1.75 10.57 7.08
CA PRO A 262 -2.04 9.15 7.36
C PRO A 262 -2.85 8.91 8.64
N ASP A 263 -3.16 9.96 9.39
CA ASP A 263 -4.06 9.87 10.54
C ASP A 263 -5.54 9.99 10.16
N GLU A 264 -5.81 10.37 8.93
CA GLU A 264 -7.13 10.61 8.41
C GLU A 264 -7.59 9.43 7.55
N VAL A 265 -8.73 8.84 7.92
CA VAL A 265 -9.41 7.81 7.14
C VAL A 265 -10.36 8.51 6.18
N ILE A 266 -10.13 8.37 4.88
CA ILE A 266 -10.95 8.96 3.81
C ILE A 266 -11.90 7.96 3.16
N GLY A 267 -11.75 6.67 3.47
CA GLY A 267 -12.63 5.62 2.97
C GLY A 267 -12.58 4.36 3.83
N ILE A 268 -13.68 3.65 3.85
CA ILE A 268 -13.83 2.34 4.52
C ILE A 268 -14.39 1.36 3.51
N VAL A 269 -13.74 0.21 3.38
CA VAL A 269 -14.14 -0.84 2.45
C VAL A 269 -14.49 -2.11 3.23
N PHE A 270 -15.62 -2.70 2.89
CA PHE A 270 -16.12 -3.97 3.38
C PHE A 270 -16.02 -5.01 2.24
N PRO A 271 -14.90 -5.74 2.12
CA PRO A 271 -14.66 -6.62 0.97
C PRO A 271 -15.69 -7.73 0.83
N GLU A 272 -16.17 -8.26 1.96
CA GLU A 272 -17.18 -9.35 1.97
C GLU A 272 -18.57 -8.89 1.54
N ARG A 273 -18.85 -7.60 1.65
CA ARG A 273 -20.13 -6.98 1.28
C ARG A 273 -20.10 -6.27 -0.07
N HIS A 274 -18.95 -6.19 -0.71
CA HIS A 274 -18.73 -5.37 -1.91
C HIS A 274 -19.17 -3.91 -1.73
N LEU A 275 -18.97 -3.34 -0.54
CA LEU A 275 -19.38 -1.99 -0.17
C LEU A 275 -18.17 -1.13 0.17
N ALA A 276 -18.14 0.08 -0.37
CA ALA A 276 -17.18 1.12 0.00
C ALA A 276 -17.90 2.39 0.43
N ILE A 277 -17.48 2.98 1.55
CA ILE A 277 -18.00 4.24 2.09
C ILE A 277 -16.86 5.25 2.00
N TRP A 278 -17.10 6.40 1.38
CA TRP A 278 -16.06 7.33 0.99
C TRP A 278 -16.39 8.78 1.31
N GLN A 279 -15.37 9.55 1.67
CA GLN A 279 -15.46 11.00 1.77
C GLN A 279 -15.42 11.62 0.37
N GLY A 280 -16.47 12.32 -0.06
CA GLY A 280 -16.58 12.91 -1.37
C GLY A 280 -16.50 11.90 -2.51
N ASN A 281 -15.97 12.31 -3.66
CA ASN A 281 -15.74 11.43 -4.80
C ASN A 281 -14.28 10.94 -4.84
N PRO A 282 -14.00 9.64 -4.59
CA PRO A 282 -12.63 9.12 -4.58
C PRO A 282 -11.90 9.22 -5.93
N GLU A 283 -12.64 9.38 -7.01
CA GLU A 283 -12.09 9.55 -8.36
C GLU A 283 -11.66 10.99 -8.62
N ASN A 284 -12.21 11.94 -7.87
CA ASN A 284 -11.93 13.38 -8.02
C ASN A 284 -10.87 13.82 -6.99
N LEU A 285 -9.67 14.09 -7.46
CA LEU A 285 -8.57 14.56 -6.62
C LEU A 285 -8.91 15.85 -5.85
N LYS A 286 -9.77 16.71 -6.40
CA LYS A 286 -10.21 17.94 -5.75
C LYS A 286 -11.03 17.65 -4.49
N ASP A 287 -11.93 16.69 -4.55
CA ASP A 287 -12.76 16.28 -3.40
C ASP A 287 -11.91 15.66 -2.29
N GLN A 288 -10.74 15.14 -2.65
CA GLN A 288 -9.75 14.60 -1.73
C GLN A 288 -8.70 15.65 -1.29
N GLY A 289 -8.86 16.93 -1.69
CA GLY A 289 -7.89 17.97 -1.38
C GLY A 289 -6.52 17.81 -2.06
N LEU A 290 -6.45 16.99 -3.12
CA LEU A 290 -5.24 16.62 -3.85
C LEU A 290 -5.09 17.35 -5.20
N ASP A 291 -5.95 18.30 -5.51
CA ASP A 291 -5.94 19.06 -6.77
C ASP A 291 -4.85 20.14 -6.83
N ARG A 292 -4.10 20.29 -5.75
CA ARG A 292 -3.06 21.31 -5.66
C ARG A 292 -1.81 20.92 -6.44
N SER A 293 -1.27 21.87 -7.17
CA SER A 293 0.08 21.75 -7.70
C SER A 293 1.08 21.89 -6.55
N PHE A 294 1.98 20.93 -6.44
CA PHE A 294 3.15 21.07 -5.55
C PHE A 294 4.08 22.19 -6.04
N SER A 295 4.87 22.74 -5.12
CA SER A 295 5.91 23.68 -5.47
C SER A 295 6.85 23.10 -6.52
N GLU A 296 7.44 23.93 -7.37
CA GLU A 296 8.43 23.49 -8.35
C GLU A 296 9.59 22.76 -7.67
N LYS A 297 9.94 23.14 -6.44
CA LYS A 297 10.99 22.49 -5.67
C LYS A 297 10.69 21.02 -5.36
N ILE A 298 9.47 20.69 -4.93
CA ILE A 298 9.04 19.28 -4.70
C ILE A 298 9.11 18.50 -6.00
N LYS A 299 8.64 19.06 -7.12
CA LYS A 299 8.68 18.40 -8.43
C LYS A 299 10.11 18.16 -8.89
N GLU A 300 10.98 19.14 -8.77
CA GLU A 300 12.40 19.02 -9.12
C GLU A 300 13.08 17.93 -8.28
N THR A 301 12.79 17.87 -6.98
CA THR A 301 13.32 16.85 -6.07
C THR A 301 12.86 15.44 -6.48
N LEU A 302 11.56 15.27 -6.82
CA LEU A 302 11.02 13.99 -7.30
C LEU A 302 11.63 13.57 -8.64
N ILE A 303 11.76 14.48 -9.60
CA ILE A 303 12.39 14.21 -10.91
C ILE A 303 13.87 13.86 -10.74
N SER A 304 14.57 14.59 -9.87
CA SER A 304 15.97 14.30 -9.56
C SER A 304 16.14 12.91 -8.95
N TRP A 305 15.28 12.56 -8.00
CA TRP A 305 15.26 11.23 -7.39
C TRP A 305 15.05 10.13 -8.45
N GLN A 306 14.05 10.29 -9.32
CA GLN A 306 13.73 9.33 -10.39
C GLN A 306 14.89 9.16 -11.36
N THR A 307 15.55 10.26 -11.74
CA THR A 307 16.72 10.28 -12.65
C THR A 307 17.88 9.48 -12.07
N HIS A 308 18.25 9.75 -10.82
CA HIS A 308 19.37 9.06 -10.16
C HIS A 308 19.06 7.59 -9.85
N ASN A 309 17.79 7.28 -9.51
CA ASN A 309 17.37 5.90 -9.35
C ASN A 309 17.44 5.12 -10.67
N SER A 310 17.10 5.76 -11.80
CA SER A 310 17.24 5.17 -13.14
C SER A 310 18.71 4.93 -13.52
N GLN A 311 19.63 5.84 -13.16
CA GLN A 311 21.06 5.64 -13.33
C GLN A 311 21.55 4.43 -12.52
N LEU A 312 21.13 4.32 -11.25
CA LEU A 312 21.49 3.18 -10.41
C LEU A 312 20.98 1.86 -10.98
N LYS A 313 19.75 1.85 -11.50
CA LYS A 313 19.19 0.68 -12.20
C LYS A 313 20.04 0.29 -13.41
N GLY A 314 20.47 1.25 -14.22
CA GLY A 314 21.33 1.00 -15.38
C GLY A 314 22.62 0.25 -14.99
N ILE A 315 23.29 0.69 -13.92
CA ILE A 315 24.52 0.05 -13.43
C ILE A 315 24.28 -1.42 -13.06
N TYR A 316 23.19 -1.72 -12.34
CA TYR A 316 22.88 -3.10 -11.98
C TYR A 316 22.43 -3.93 -13.18
N MET A 317 21.62 -3.36 -14.09
CA MET A 317 21.18 -4.07 -15.31
C MET A 317 22.35 -4.49 -16.20
N ASP A 318 23.39 -3.66 -16.30
CA ASP A 318 24.61 -3.98 -17.06
C ASP A 318 25.43 -5.13 -16.44
N ALA A 319 25.22 -5.40 -15.15
CA ALA A 319 25.89 -6.47 -14.43
C ALA A 319 25.08 -7.78 -14.37
N VAL A 320 23.78 -7.76 -14.65
CA VAL A 320 22.90 -8.94 -14.51
C VAL A 320 23.06 -9.92 -15.67
N ASN A 321 23.18 -11.21 -15.36
CA ASN A 321 23.01 -12.30 -16.31
C ASN A 321 21.51 -12.66 -16.42
N PHE A 322 20.83 -12.08 -17.41
CA PHE A 322 19.39 -12.27 -17.60
C PHE A 322 18.99 -13.70 -18.00
N GLU A 323 19.82 -14.44 -18.70
CA GLU A 323 19.53 -15.83 -19.10
C GLU A 323 19.45 -16.75 -17.86
N GLN A 324 20.43 -16.66 -16.97
CA GLN A 324 20.39 -17.40 -15.70
C GLN A 324 19.24 -16.94 -14.81
N LEU A 325 18.97 -15.65 -14.79
CA LEU A 325 17.89 -15.05 -14.02
C LEU A 325 16.52 -15.56 -14.49
N ASP A 326 16.28 -15.67 -15.79
CA ASP A 326 15.01 -16.17 -16.33
C ASP A 326 14.76 -17.64 -15.97
N SER A 327 15.81 -18.48 -16.03
CA SER A 327 15.75 -19.86 -15.56
C SER A 327 15.44 -19.94 -14.07
N TYR A 328 16.00 -19.04 -13.27
CA TYR A 328 15.75 -18.98 -11.83
C TYR A 328 14.34 -18.50 -11.50
N ARG A 329 13.80 -17.52 -12.23
CA ARG A 329 12.39 -17.08 -12.09
C ARG A 329 11.42 -18.24 -12.28
N ALA A 330 11.64 -19.07 -13.30
CA ALA A 330 10.84 -20.27 -13.52
C ALA A 330 10.92 -21.26 -12.34
N THR A 331 12.12 -21.43 -11.77
CA THR A 331 12.33 -22.27 -10.58
C THR A 331 11.56 -21.72 -9.37
N VAL A 332 11.64 -20.42 -9.11
CA VAL A 332 10.90 -19.79 -7.99
C VAL A 332 9.40 -19.91 -8.19
N LEU A 333 8.88 -19.65 -9.39
CA LEU A 333 7.47 -19.82 -9.71
C LEU A 333 7.01 -21.28 -9.47
N ASN A 334 7.75 -22.27 -9.97
CA ASN A 334 7.44 -23.67 -9.73
C ASN A 334 7.47 -24.03 -8.25
N GLN A 335 8.40 -23.48 -7.46
CA GLN A 335 8.44 -23.67 -6.01
C GLN A 335 7.18 -23.13 -5.33
N ILE A 336 6.70 -21.97 -5.73
CA ILE A 336 5.46 -21.37 -5.22
C ILE A 336 4.27 -22.28 -5.56
N LEU A 337 4.18 -22.77 -6.80
CA LEU A 337 3.14 -23.70 -7.23
C LEU A 337 3.18 -25.02 -6.46
N CYS A 338 4.36 -25.56 -6.19
CA CYS A 338 4.52 -26.75 -5.34
C CYS A 338 4.10 -26.48 -3.89
N ASP A 339 4.47 -25.34 -3.31
CA ASP A 339 4.05 -24.96 -1.96
C ASP A 339 2.51 -24.84 -1.87
N LEU A 340 1.85 -24.32 -2.92
CA LEU A 340 0.40 -24.26 -3.03
C LEU A 340 -0.23 -25.68 -3.14
N ALA A 341 0.29 -26.53 -4.03
CA ALA A 341 -0.22 -27.89 -4.27
C ALA A 341 -0.08 -28.79 -3.04
N ASN A 342 1.01 -28.68 -2.30
CA ASN A 342 1.31 -29.49 -1.12
C ASN A 342 0.51 -29.13 0.13
N LYS A 343 -0.53 -28.30 0.01
CA LYS A 343 -1.38 -27.85 1.12
C LYS A 343 -0.63 -27.15 2.28
N ARG A 344 0.66 -26.79 2.11
CA ARG A 344 1.43 -26.06 3.13
C ARG A 344 0.89 -24.65 3.39
N LEU A 345 0.05 -24.17 2.50
CA LEU A 345 -0.66 -22.89 2.59
C LEU A 345 -2.15 -23.09 2.83
N ASN A 346 -2.64 -24.32 2.95
CA ASN A 346 -4.04 -24.56 3.24
C ASN A 346 -4.37 -24.16 4.68
N LEU A 347 -5.45 -23.49 4.75
CA LEU A 347 -6.20 -23.07 5.92
C LEU A 347 -6.70 -24.31 6.68
N GLU A 348 -6.09 -24.66 7.80
CA GLU A 348 -6.80 -25.18 8.93
C GLU A 348 -7.10 -24.05 9.90
#